data_5c2d9b6a717bd2b5c02a243a477def78
#
_entry.id   5c2d9b6a717bd2b5c02a243a477def78
#
_cell.length_a   1.000
_cell.length_b   1.000
_cell.length_c   1.000
_cell.angle_alpha   90.00
_cell.angle_beta   90.00
_cell.angle_gamma   90.00
#
_symmetry.space_group_name_H-M   'P 1'
#
loop_
_entity.id
_entity.type
_entity.pdbx_description
1 polymer ?
#
loop_
_entity_poly.entity_id
_entity_poly.type
_entity_poly.pdbx_seq_one_letter_code
_entity_poly.pdbx_strand_id
1 'polypeptide(L)'
;MNQEQIMAEIAALKNLLEQSDHVPNKLSEGIVLALDGATAVSAIPRLLAAVMSALEEYRDIVKNRAAWRARINELEAELACIESR
;
A
#
# COMPACT_ATOMS: atom_id res chain seq x y z
N MET A 1 2.52 20.79 -16.40
CA MET A 1 3.17 20.86 -15.07
C MET A 1 4.61 21.31 -15.23
N ASN A 2 5.13 22.08 -14.32
CA ASN A 2 6.54 22.43 -14.32
C ASN A 2 7.38 21.34 -13.64
N GLN A 3 8.70 21.44 -13.76
CA GLN A 3 9.62 20.45 -13.20
C GLN A 3 9.47 20.26 -11.70
N GLU A 4 9.29 21.32 -10.94
CA GLU A 4 9.13 21.27 -9.48
C GLU A 4 7.86 20.54 -9.08
N GLN A 5 6.76 20.80 -9.77
CA GLN A 5 5.47 20.13 -9.51
C GLN A 5 5.56 18.64 -9.82
N ILE A 6 6.23 18.26 -10.90
CA ILE A 6 6.42 16.86 -11.28
C ILE A 6 7.26 16.15 -10.21
N MET A 7 8.36 16.74 -9.80
CA MET A 7 9.23 16.16 -8.76
C MET A 7 8.50 16.00 -7.42
N ALA A 8 7.69 16.98 -7.03
CA ALA A 8 6.91 16.93 -5.80
C ALA A 8 5.86 15.83 -5.84
N GLU A 9 5.18 15.65 -6.97
CA GLU A 9 4.19 14.59 -7.13
C GLU A 9 4.85 13.20 -7.12
N ILE A 10 5.99 13.04 -7.77
CA ILE A 10 6.76 11.79 -7.73
C ILE A 10 7.16 11.45 -6.30
N ALA A 11 7.67 12.41 -5.55
CA ALA A 11 8.07 12.22 -4.15
C ALA A 11 6.89 11.81 -3.28
N ALA A 12 5.74 12.45 -3.44
CA ALA A 12 4.52 12.11 -2.71
C ALA A 12 4.05 10.69 -3.02
N LEU A 13 4.07 10.29 -4.29
CA LEU A 13 3.67 8.94 -4.70
C LEU A 13 4.64 7.87 -4.20
N LYS A 14 5.94 8.13 -4.23
CA LYS A 14 6.96 7.23 -3.66
C LYS A 14 6.76 7.05 -2.16
N ASN A 15 6.42 8.10 -1.45
CA ASN A 15 6.12 8.05 -0.02
C ASN A 15 4.89 7.17 0.26
N LEU A 16 3.83 7.29 -0.55
CA LEU A 16 2.65 6.43 -0.45
C LEU A 16 2.98 4.96 -0.67
N LEU A 17 3.83 4.66 -1.67
CA LEU A 17 4.31 3.31 -1.92
C LEU A 17 5.08 2.76 -0.71
N GLU A 18 5.97 3.54 -0.14
CA GLU A 18 6.74 3.15 1.04
C GLU A 18 5.86 2.87 2.25
N GLN A 19 4.87 3.73 2.51
CA GLN A 19 3.90 3.52 3.58
C GLN A 19 3.09 2.23 3.39
N SER A 20 2.76 1.88 2.15
CA SER A 20 2.00 0.67 1.84
C SER A 20 2.79 -0.62 2.06
N ASP A 21 4.12 -0.56 2.16
CA ASP A 21 4.96 -1.73 2.44
C ASP A 21 4.77 -2.25 3.87
N HIS A 22 4.16 -1.49 4.76
CA HIS A 22 3.86 -1.89 6.14
C HIS A 22 2.61 -2.77 6.27
N VAL A 23 1.83 -2.97 5.22
CA VAL A 23 0.58 -3.75 5.26
C VAL A 23 0.78 -5.19 5.71
N PRO A 24 1.81 -5.93 5.26
CA PRO A 24 2.05 -7.29 5.74
C PRO A 24 2.27 -7.36 7.25
N ASN A 25 2.90 -6.34 7.84
CA ASN A 25 3.11 -6.26 9.29
C ASN A 25 1.80 -6.07 10.05
N LYS A 26 0.90 -5.23 9.52
CA LYS A 26 -0.43 -5.03 10.11
C LYS A 26 -1.26 -6.30 10.07
N LEU A 27 -1.16 -7.07 9.00
CA LEU A 27 -1.82 -8.36 8.88
C LEU A 27 -1.34 -9.33 9.97
N SER A 28 -0.02 -9.45 10.15
CA SER A 28 0.57 -10.29 11.20
C SER A 28 0.12 -9.87 12.59
N GLU A 29 0.13 -8.59 12.89
CA GLU A 29 -0.35 -8.03 14.16
C GLU A 29 -1.82 -8.36 14.41
N GLY A 30 -2.66 -8.23 13.39
CA GLY A 30 -4.09 -8.55 13.46
C GLY A 30 -4.33 -10.02 13.77
N ILE A 31 -3.56 -10.90 13.16
CA ILE A 31 -3.63 -12.35 13.41
C ILE A 31 -3.23 -12.66 14.86
N VAL A 32 -2.15 -12.09 15.34
CA VAL A 32 -1.67 -12.28 16.72
C VAL A 32 -2.73 -11.81 17.72
N LEU A 33 -3.29 -10.63 17.51
CA LEU A 33 -4.36 -10.10 18.37
C LEU A 33 -5.62 -10.97 18.37
N ALA A 34 -6.00 -11.51 17.21
CA ALA A 34 -7.16 -12.37 17.08
C ALA A 34 -7.00 -13.69 17.85
N LEU A 35 -5.75 -14.18 17.95
CA LEU A 35 -5.43 -15.42 18.66
C LEU A 35 -5.18 -15.21 20.14
N ASP A 36 -4.89 -13.99 20.57
CA ASP A 36 -4.56 -13.69 21.96
C ASP A 36 -5.75 -13.90 22.89
N GLY A 37 -5.56 -14.72 23.93
CA GLY A 37 -6.59 -15.01 24.94
C GLY A 37 -7.76 -15.84 24.42
N ALA A 38 -7.75 -16.32 23.19
CA ALA A 38 -8.83 -17.12 22.62
C ALA A 38 -8.58 -18.61 22.79
N THR A 39 -9.65 -19.39 23.02
CA THR A 39 -9.58 -20.86 22.93
C THR A 39 -9.55 -21.26 21.45
N ALA A 40 -9.05 -22.47 21.14
CA ALA A 40 -8.92 -22.94 19.77
C ALA A 40 -10.22 -22.83 18.97
N VAL A 41 -11.37 -23.13 19.60
CA VAL A 41 -12.69 -23.06 18.94
C VAL A 41 -13.13 -21.61 18.68
N SER A 42 -12.92 -20.71 19.65
CA SER A 42 -13.31 -19.30 19.51
C SER A 42 -12.32 -18.50 18.65
N ALA A 43 -11.10 -19.01 18.45
CA ALA A 43 -10.10 -18.37 17.60
C ALA A 43 -10.47 -18.44 16.11
N ILE A 44 -11.14 -19.49 15.66
CA ILE A 44 -11.46 -19.72 14.24
C ILE A 44 -12.29 -18.56 13.63
N PRO A 45 -13.45 -18.17 14.20
CA PRO A 45 -14.23 -17.07 13.62
C PRO A 45 -13.49 -15.72 13.70
N ARG A 46 -12.74 -15.48 14.77
CA ARG A 46 -11.96 -14.25 14.92
C ARG A 46 -10.83 -14.19 13.91
N LEU A 47 -10.13 -15.29 13.72
CA LEU A 47 -9.05 -15.39 12.73
C LEU A 47 -9.59 -15.19 11.32
N LEU A 48 -10.70 -15.82 10.98
CA LEU A 48 -11.35 -15.68 9.70
C LEU A 48 -11.75 -14.23 9.43
N ALA A 49 -12.38 -13.57 10.40
CA ALA A 49 -12.76 -12.16 10.27
C ALA A 49 -11.55 -11.26 10.08
N ALA A 50 -10.48 -11.47 10.84
CA ALA A 50 -9.25 -10.70 10.73
C ALA A 50 -8.58 -10.89 9.35
N VAL A 51 -8.52 -12.11 8.85
CA VAL A 51 -7.94 -12.42 7.54
C VAL A 51 -8.77 -11.81 6.41
N MET A 52 -10.09 -11.91 6.47
CA MET A 52 -10.97 -11.33 5.45
C MET A 52 -10.85 -9.82 5.40
N SER A 53 -10.84 -9.15 6.54
CA SER A 53 -10.68 -7.70 6.64
C SER A 53 -9.33 -7.25 6.07
N ALA A 54 -8.27 -7.96 6.43
CA ALA A 54 -6.92 -7.69 5.94
C ALA A 54 -6.79 -7.93 4.44
N LEU A 55 -7.45 -8.94 3.89
CA LEU A 55 -7.46 -9.21 2.45
C LEU A 55 -8.15 -8.10 1.67
N GLU A 56 -9.24 -7.54 2.19
CA GLU A 56 -9.93 -6.42 1.56
C GLU A 56 -9.02 -5.19 1.52
N GLU A 57 -8.38 -4.84 2.63
CA GLU A 57 -7.43 -3.73 2.70
C GLU A 57 -6.25 -3.96 1.75
N TYR A 58 -5.71 -5.17 1.76
CA TYR A 58 -4.57 -5.52 0.90
C TYR A 58 -4.93 -5.41 -0.58
N ARG A 59 -6.14 -5.85 -0.95
CA ARG A 59 -6.64 -5.77 -2.32
C ARG A 59 -6.69 -4.33 -2.82
N ASP A 60 -7.23 -3.43 -2.01
CA ASP A 60 -7.31 -2.01 -2.35
C ASP A 60 -5.92 -1.38 -2.45
N ILE A 61 -5.02 -1.74 -1.55
CA ILE A 61 -3.65 -1.25 -1.57
C ILE A 61 -2.90 -1.74 -2.82
N VAL A 62 -3.08 -3.00 -3.22
CA VAL A 62 -2.46 -3.53 -4.45
C VAL A 62 -2.92 -2.75 -5.67
N LYS A 63 -4.21 -2.43 -5.77
CA LYS A 63 -4.75 -1.60 -6.84
C LYS A 63 -4.15 -0.20 -6.83
N ASN A 64 -4.09 0.41 -5.65
CA ASN A 64 -3.54 1.74 -5.48
C ASN A 64 -2.05 1.78 -5.82
N ARG A 65 -1.28 0.77 -5.39
CA ARG A 65 0.15 0.67 -5.70
C ARG A 65 0.39 0.62 -7.22
N ALA A 66 -0.40 -0.17 -7.94
CA ALA A 66 -0.29 -0.25 -9.39
C ALA A 66 -0.56 1.09 -10.05
N ALA A 67 -1.61 1.80 -9.59
CA ALA A 67 -1.94 3.14 -10.09
C ALA A 67 -0.83 4.15 -9.78
N TRP A 68 -0.28 4.14 -8.58
CA TRP A 68 0.81 5.04 -8.18
C TRP A 68 2.08 4.80 -9.01
N ARG A 69 2.43 3.54 -9.25
CA ARG A 69 3.59 3.19 -10.09
C ARG A 69 3.41 3.64 -11.53
N ALA A 70 2.22 3.42 -12.08
CA ALA A 70 1.91 3.89 -13.44
C ALA A 70 2.03 5.41 -13.54
N ARG A 71 1.52 6.13 -12.55
CA ARG A 71 1.62 7.59 -12.52
C ARG A 71 3.06 8.07 -12.36
N ILE A 72 3.85 7.41 -11.52
CA ILE A 72 5.28 7.72 -11.37
C ILE A 72 6.00 7.56 -12.71
N ASN A 73 5.75 6.47 -13.42
CA ASN A 73 6.36 6.22 -14.73
C ASN A 73 5.99 7.29 -15.75
N GLU A 74 4.72 7.73 -15.79
CA GLU A 74 4.28 8.83 -16.64
C GLU A 74 5.00 10.13 -16.31
N LEU A 75 5.11 10.45 -15.03
CA LEU A 75 5.75 11.67 -14.57
C LEU A 75 7.27 11.64 -14.83
N GLU A 76 7.91 10.51 -14.64
CA GLU A 76 9.34 10.35 -14.93
C GLU A 76 9.62 10.52 -16.43
N ALA A 77 8.75 10.00 -17.28
CA ALA A 77 8.85 10.19 -18.73
C ALA A 77 8.68 11.66 -19.12
N GLU A 78 7.71 12.34 -18.51
CA GLU A 78 7.47 13.76 -18.72
C GLU A 78 8.67 14.60 -18.25
N LEU A 79 9.23 14.27 -17.10
CA LEU A 79 10.42 14.94 -16.56
C LEU A 79 11.62 14.74 -17.48
N ALA A 80 11.84 13.54 -18.00
CA ALA A 80 12.92 13.26 -18.95
C ALA A 80 12.77 14.09 -20.23
N CYS A 81 11.56 14.28 -20.73
CA CYS A 81 11.29 15.14 -21.86
C CYS A 81 11.67 16.61 -21.58
N ILE A 82 11.36 17.10 -20.40
CA ILE A 82 11.71 18.47 -19.97
C ILE A 82 13.23 18.62 -19.87
N GLU A 83 13.90 17.66 -19.25
CA GLU A 83 15.37 17.70 -19.06
C GLU A 83 16.14 17.58 -20.38
N SER A 84 15.58 16.89 -21.37
CA SER A 84 16.23 16.71 -22.66
C SER A 84 16.09 17.92 -23.59
N ARG A 85 15.30 18.89 -23.23
CA ARG A 85 15.18 20.16 -23.96
C ARG A 85 16.28 21.13 -23.52
#